data_51b9fe5272930fe7177e03bc4c35f37c
#
_entry.id   51b9fe5272930fe7177e03bc4c35f37c
#
_cell.length_a   1.000
_cell.length_b   1.000
_cell.length_c   1.000
_cell.angle_alpha   90.00
_cell.angle_beta   90.00
_cell.angle_gamma   90.00
#
_symmetry.space_group_name_H-M   'P 1'
#
loop_
_entity.id
_entity.type
_entity.pdbx_description
1 polymer ?
#
loop_
_entity_poly.entity_id
_entity_poly.type
_entity_poly.pdbx_seq_one_letter_code
_entity_poly.pdbx_strand_id
1 'polypeptide(L)'
;MVKVISYNLRKHRAAGELAGLVERHGADILCLQEADTTDIPPAIGDLRLADSTQRNRLGLAVYYRENTYRALEVRSMSLKKSLHDRVLKPAEERMLGVRLHDIDHNHSLIVASFHAAPLTALNSLRRHQIKTALSELSELGAGLPILMVGDYNYPVFKENLGQTVREHGYELTLSDSRTYTRYRFFKGHYDFATSVGFTIDKVKTLPQGLSDHLPILVTANPTAAARSEATGTPAEVSEGPEDDALGVA
;
A
#
# COMPACT_ATOMS: atom_id res chain seq x y z
N MET A 1 16.87 -0.31 -3.75
CA MET A 1 15.79 -0.69 -4.68
C MET A 1 14.81 -1.55 -3.93
N VAL A 2 13.51 -1.23 -3.98
CA VAL A 2 12.45 -2.00 -3.33
C VAL A 2 11.57 -2.69 -4.39
N LYS A 3 11.22 -3.95 -4.15
CA LYS A 3 10.33 -4.76 -4.99
C LYS A 3 9.03 -5.04 -4.23
N VAL A 4 7.92 -4.48 -4.71
CA VAL A 4 6.61 -4.65 -4.12
C VAL A 4 5.71 -5.44 -5.05
N ILE A 5 5.14 -6.55 -4.58
CA ILE A 5 4.07 -7.25 -5.28
C ILE A 5 2.74 -6.77 -4.73
N SER A 6 1.80 -6.42 -5.62
CA SER A 6 0.40 -6.21 -5.29
C SER A 6 -0.48 -7.25 -6.00
N TYR A 7 -1.42 -7.84 -5.25
CA TYR A 7 -2.28 -8.88 -5.80
C TYR A 7 -3.68 -8.88 -5.16
N ASN A 8 -4.70 -8.67 -5.97
CA ASN A 8 -6.09 -8.93 -5.59
C ASN A 8 -6.35 -10.44 -5.69
N LEU A 9 -6.65 -11.10 -4.56
CA LEU A 9 -6.75 -12.55 -4.44
C LEU A 9 -8.09 -13.14 -4.91
N ARG A 10 -9.00 -12.31 -5.41
CA ARG A 10 -10.34 -12.76 -5.83
C ARG A 10 -11.01 -13.63 -4.76
N LYS A 11 -11.42 -13.02 -3.67
CA LYS A 11 -12.04 -13.73 -2.54
C LYS A 11 -11.13 -14.84 -1.98
N HIS A 12 -9.86 -14.52 -1.79
CA HIS A 12 -8.83 -15.40 -1.22
C HIS A 12 -8.45 -16.63 -2.08
N ARG A 13 -8.98 -16.76 -3.29
CA ARG A 13 -8.76 -17.96 -4.13
C ARG A 13 -7.30 -18.17 -4.54
N ALA A 14 -6.56 -17.09 -4.74
CA ALA A 14 -5.17 -17.12 -5.16
C ALA A 14 -4.16 -17.19 -4.01
N ALA A 15 -4.62 -17.38 -2.77
CA ALA A 15 -3.72 -17.39 -1.60
C ALA A 15 -2.63 -18.48 -1.65
N GLY A 16 -2.95 -19.64 -2.21
CA GLY A 16 -1.97 -20.74 -2.34
C GLY A 16 -0.79 -20.47 -3.29
N GLU A 17 -0.85 -19.38 -4.08
CA GLU A 17 0.21 -19.03 -5.04
C GLU A 17 1.27 -18.10 -4.44
N LEU A 18 1.00 -17.50 -3.29
CA LEU A 18 1.74 -16.37 -2.76
C LEU A 18 3.19 -16.70 -2.43
N ALA A 19 3.47 -17.83 -1.78
CA ALA A 19 4.84 -18.22 -1.43
C ALA A 19 5.73 -18.37 -2.67
N GLY A 20 5.24 -19.11 -3.68
CA GLY A 20 5.98 -19.27 -4.93
C GLY A 20 6.11 -17.98 -5.74
N LEU A 21 5.16 -17.03 -5.61
CA LEU A 21 5.23 -15.73 -6.25
C LEU A 21 6.31 -14.86 -5.60
N VAL A 22 6.34 -14.82 -4.26
CA VAL A 22 7.34 -14.08 -3.48
C VAL A 22 8.75 -14.58 -3.78
N GLU A 23 8.96 -15.90 -3.70
CA GLU A 23 10.26 -16.54 -3.96
C GLU A 23 10.77 -16.27 -5.37
N ARG A 24 9.93 -16.53 -6.40
CA ARG A 24 10.32 -16.41 -7.82
C ARG A 24 10.73 -14.98 -8.20
N HIS A 25 10.10 -13.97 -7.59
CA HIS A 25 10.34 -12.58 -7.95
C HIS A 25 11.22 -11.84 -6.94
N GLY A 26 11.57 -12.47 -5.82
CA GLY A 26 12.38 -11.87 -4.76
C GLY A 26 11.71 -10.60 -4.23
N ALA A 27 10.40 -10.70 -3.91
CA ALA A 27 9.66 -9.55 -3.41
C ALA A 27 10.13 -9.18 -2.01
N ASP A 28 10.25 -7.88 -1.75
CA ASP A 28 10.58 -7.34 -0.43
C ASP A 28 9.32 -7.05 0.39
N ILE A 29 8.23 -6.70 -0.32
CA ILE A 29 6.94 -6.34 0.26
C ILE A 29 5.83 -6.99 -0.57
N LEU A 30 4.77 -7.45 0.11
CA LEU A 30 3.58 -8.02 -0.52
C LEU A 30 2.34 -7.30 0.00
N CYS A 31 1.58 -6.69 -0.91
CA CYS A 31 0.33 -5.98 -0.64
C CYS A 31 -0.85 -6.77 -1.21
N LEU A 32 -1.75 -7.24 -0.37
CA LEU A 32 -2.86 -8.10 -0.75
C LEU A 32 -4.20 -7.37 -0.66
N GLN A 33 -5.09 -7.67 -1.59
CA GLN A 33 -6.49 -7.27 -1.58
C GLN A 33 -7.39 -8.51 -1.69
N GLU A 34 -8.61 -8.42 -1.19
CA GLU A 34 -9.57 -9.53 -1.07
C GLU A 34 -9.01 -10.77 -0.35
N ALA A 35 -8.14 -10.55 0.64
CA ALA A 35 -7.62 -11.61 1.51
C ALA A 35 -8.65 -11.99 2.58
N ASP A 36 -8.72 -13.27 2.93
CA ASP A 36 -9.41 -13.70 4.15
C ASP A 36 -8.49 -13.42 5.34
N THR A 37 -8.78 -12.34 6.05
CA THR A 37 -7.95 -11.88 7.17
C THR A 37 -8.28 -12.57 8.50
N THR A 38 -9.24 -13.48 8.52
CA THR A 38 -9.56 -14.32 9.69
C THR A 38 -8.62 -15.52 9.81
N ASP A 39 -8.04 -15.95 8.69
CA ASP A 39 -7.12 -17.10 8.60
C ASP A 39 -5.89 -16.75 7.74
N ILE A 40 -5.31 -15.58 8.01
CA ILE A 40 -4.14 -15.13 7.28
C ILE A 40 -2.86 -15.60 7.99
N PRO A 41 -1.90 -16.23 7.27
CA PRO A 41 -0.70 -16.74 7.90
C PRO A 41 0.20 -15.61 8.40
N PRO A 42 0.93 -15.80 9.52
CA PRO A 42 1.86 -14.81 10.06
C PRO A 42 3.06 -14.56 9.16
N ALA A 43 3.33 -15.47 8.21
CA ALA A 43 4.41 -15.36 7.23
C ALA A 43 4.04 -16.02 5.90
N ILE A 44 4.56 -15.49 4.79
CA ILE A 44 4.47 -16.02 3.44
C ILE A 44 5.88 -16.07 2.85
N GLY A 45 6.44 -17.28 2.69
CA GLY A 45 7.85 -17.44 2.38
C GLY A 45 8.71 -16.81 3.48
N ASP A 46 9.59 -15.89 3.11
CA ASP A 46 10.46 -15.12 4.00
C ASP A 46 9.89 -13.72 4.35
N LEU A 47 8.63 -13.47 4.02
CA LEU A 47 7.94 -12.24 4.38
C LEU A 47 7.09 -12.44 5.64
N ARG A 48 7.20 -11.52 6.58
CA ARG A 48 6.41 -11.44 7.80
C ARG A 48 5.19 -10.53 7.62
N LEU A 49 4.08 -10.89 8.22
CA LEU A 49 2.89 -10.06 8.28
C LEU A 49 3.17 -8.80 9.12
N ALA A 50 2.99 -7.62 8.52
CA ALA A 50 2.98 -6.36 9.26
C ALA A 50 1.63 -6.20 9.97
N ASP A 51 0.54 -6.31 9.21
CA ASP A 51 -0.83 -6.30 9.73
C ASP A 51 -1.85 -6.65 8.63
N SER A 52 -3.11 -6.82 9.04
CA SER A 52 -4.26 -7.02 8.16
C SER A 52 -5.49 -6.27 8.68
N THR A 53 -6.41 -5.93 7.79
CA THR A 53 -7.66 -5.26 8.16
C THR A 53 -8.59 -6.21 8.92
N GLN A 54 -9.26 -5.70 9.97
CA GLN A 54 -10.06 -6.52 10.88
C GLN A 54 -11.57 -6.44 10.62
N ARG A 55 -12.04 -5.36 9.97
CA ARG A 55 -13.47 -5.05 9.82
C ARG A 55 -14.01 -5.33 8.42
N ASN A 56 -13.32 -6.18 7.67
CA ASN A 56 -13.72 -6.56 6.32
C ASN A 56 -13.98 -8.07 6.26
N ARG A 57 -15.02 -8.46 5.53
CA ARG A 57 -15.23 -9.88 5.18
C ARG A 57 -14.08 -10.44 4.31
N LEU A 58 -13.54 -9.57 3.46
CA LEU A 58 -12.35 -9.79 2.64
C LEU A 58 -11.53 -8.51 2.74
N GLY A 59 -10.33 -8.63 3.27
CA GLY A 59 -9.54 -7.48 3.69
C GLY A 59 -8.28 -7.26 2.88
N LEU A 60 -7.47 -6.39 3.46
CA LEU A 60 -6.13 -6.05 3.02
C LEU A 60 -5.12 -6.68 3.96
N ALA A 61 -3.95 -7.03 3.44
CA ALA A 61 -2.80 -7.41 4.24
C ALA A 61 -1.52 -6.86 3.63
N VAL A 62 -0.54 -6.58 4.48
CA VAL A 62 0.81 -6.18 4.05
C VAL A 62 1.83 -7.06 4.75
N TYR A 63 2.72 -7.64 3.97
CA TYR A 63 3.87 -8.41 4.43
C TYR A 63 5.16 -7.72 4.00
N TYR A 64 6.21 -7.89 4.75
CA TYR A 64 7.52 -7.31 4.50
C TYR A 64 8.65 -8.27 4.85
N ARG A 65 9.82 -8.11 4.23
CA ARG A 65 11.03 -8.89 4.47
C ARG A 65 11.69 -8.42 5.78
N GLU A 66 11.64 -9.27 6.81
CA GLU A 66 12.04 -8.91 8.18
C GLU A 66 13.55 -8.64 8.31
N ASN A 67 14.40 -9.27 7.53
CA ASN A 67 15.84 -9.02 7.54
C ASN A 67 16.27 -7.74 6.82
N THR A 68 15.38 -7.11 6.04
CA THR A 68 15.64 -5.87 5.31
C THR A 68 14.89 -4.69 5.90
N TYR A 69 13.69 -4.93 6.44
CA TYR A 69 12.82 -3.89 6.97
C TYR A 69 12.35 -4.19 8.39
N ARG A 70 11.98 -3.14 9.11
CA ARG A 70 11.26 -3.21 10.38
C ARG A 70 9.99 -2.37 10.28
N ALA A 71 8.84 -2.95 10.60
CA ALA A 71 7.59 -2.21 10.69
C ALA A 71 7.61 -1.33 11.95
N LEU A 72 7.39 -0.03 11.77
CA LEU A 72 7.38 0.98 12.84
C LEU A 72 5.95 1.36 13.24
N GLU A 73 5.09 1.55 12.25
CA GLU A 73 3.71 1.97 12.45
C GLU A 73 2.83 1.36 11.37
N VAL A 74 1.63 0.96 11.75
CA VAL A 74 0.61 0.45 10.83
C VAL A 74 -0.68 1.21 11.05
N ARG A 75 -1.35 1.59 9.96
CA ARG A 75 -2.62 2.30 10.01
C ARG A 75 -3.60 1.75 8.97
N SER A 76 -4.72 1.20 9.43
CA SER A 76 -5.85 0.87 8.58
C SER A 76 -6.81 2.07 8.50
N MET A 77 -7.35 2.34 7.32
CA MET A 77 -8.19 3.51 7.08
C MET A 77 -9.51 3.17 6.44
N SER A 78 -10.59 3.64 7.10
CA SER A 78 -11.95 3.57 6.59
C SER A 78 -12.21 4.77 5.69
N LEU A 79 -12.34 4.53 4.39
CA LEU A 79 -12.67 5.58 3.42
C LEU A 79 -14.19 5.65 3.18
N LYS A 80 -14.64 6.73 2.52
CA LYS A 80 -16.06 6.92 2.20
C LYS A 80 -16.64 5.67 1.51
N LYS A 81 -17.72 5.12 2.08
CA LYS A 81 -18.35 3.88 1.62
C LYS A 81 -19.21 4.10 0.38
N SER A 82 -19.17 3.13 -0.54
CA SER A 82 -20.16 3.04 -1.63
C SER A 82 -21.51 2.54 -1.11
N LEU A 83 -22.57 2.67 -1.93
CA LEU A 83 -23.87 2.07 -1.59
C LEU A 83 -23.76 0.55 -1.42
N HIS A 84 -22.95 -0.10 -2.23
CA HIS A 84 -22.64 -1.53 -2.14
C HIS A 84 -22.03 -1.89 -0.78
N ASP A 85 -21.07 -1.10 -0.31
CA ASP A 85 -20.41 -1.31 0.98
C ASP A 85 -21.37 -1.13 2.18
N ARG A 86 -22.38 -0.28 2.02
CA ARG A 86 -23.39 -0.04 3.05
C ARG A 86 -24.39 -1.18 3.16
N VAL A 87 -24.79 -1.77 2.02
CA VAL A 87 -25.82 -2.81 1.96
C VAL A 87 -25.25 -4.19 2.24
N LEU A 88 -24.10 -4.52 1.66
CA LEU A 88 -23.49 -5.85 1.73
C LEU A 88 -22.40 -5.98 2.79
N LYS A 89 -22.06 -4.92 3.50
CA LYS A 89 -21.01 -4.86 4.54
C LYS A 89 -19.67 -5.52 4.10
N PRO A 90 -19.17 -5.31 2.89
CA PRO A 90 -18.00 -6.07 2.44
C PRO A 90 -16.67 -5.45 2.84
N ALA A 91 -16.58 -4.12 2.97
CA ALA A 91 -15.31 -3.47 3.27
C ALA A 91 -15.52 -2.13 3.99
N GLU A 92 -15.05 -2.05 5.21
CA GLU A 92 -14.95 -0.79 5.96
C GLU A 92 -13.61 -0.12 5.71
N GLU A 93 -12.54 -0.90 5.72
CA GLU A 93 -11.16 -0.45 5.57
C GLU A 93 -10.71 -0.65 4.13
N ARG A 94 -10.36 0.44 3.48
CA ARG A 94 -10.00 0.48 2.05
C ARG A 94 -8.51 0.69 1.80
N MET A 95 -7.76 0.99 2.84
CA MET A 95 -6.33 1.18 2.78
C MET A 95 -5.68 0.65 4.06
N LEU A 96 -4.52 0.01 3.89
CA LEU A 96 -3.64 -0.42 4.96
C LEU A 96 -2.24 0.13 4.64
N GLY A 97 -1.82 1.16 5.38
CA GLY A 97 -0.50 1.77 5.27
C GLY A 97 0.45 1.26 6.34
N VAL A 98 1.70 1.02 5.97
CA VAL A 98 2.76 0.58 6.87
C VAL A 98 3.97 1.48 6.68
N ARG A 99 4.45 2.08 7.78
CA ARG A 99 5.74 2.74 7.83
C ARG A 99 6.82 1.72 8.15
N LEU A 100 7.73 1.55 7.20
CA LEU A 100 8.84 0.62 7.27
C LEU A 100 10.15 1.39 7.44
N HIS A 101 11.05 0.85 8.25
CA HIS A 101 12.42 1.29 8.35
C HIS A 101 13.32 0.32 7.58
N ASP A 102 14.04 0.82 6.59
CA ASP A 102 15.07 0.10 5.85
C ASP A 102 16.32 0.01 6.73
N ILE A 103 16.66 -1.21 7.15
CA ILE A 103 17.73 -1.47 8.12
C ILE A 103 19.10 -1.17 7.52
N ASP A 104 19.30 -1.56 6.25
CA ASP A 104 20.60 -1.44 5.59
C ASP A 104 20.93 0.01 5.21
N HIS A 105 19.91 0.80 4.87
CA HIS A 105 20.08 2.17 4.41
C HIS A 105 19.70 3.22 5.45
N ASN A 106 19.25 2.80 6.63
CA ASN A 106 18.87 3.67 7.75
C ASN A 106 17.91 4.81 7.35
N HIS A 107 16.87 4.50 6.58
CA HIS A 107 15.81 5.45 6.23
C HIS A 107 14.44 4.81 6.33
N SER A 108 13.41 5.64 6.48
CA SER A 108 12.03 5.15 6.54
C SER A 108 11.29 5.43 5.23
N LEU A 109 10.31 4.59 4.96
CA LEU A 109 9.40 4.71 3.81
C LEU A 109 8.01 4.22 4.20
N ILE A 110 7.00 4.58 3.42
CA ILE A 110 5.63 4.13 3.61
C ILE A 110 5.19 3.32 2.40
N VAL A 111 4.64 2.13 2.66
CA VAL A 111 3.99 1.31 1.63
C VAL A 111 2.55 1.04 2.04
N ALA A 112 1.62 1.10 1.09
CA ALA A 112 0.21 0.86 1.36
C ALA A 112 -0.42 -0.10 0.36
N SER A 113 -1.27 -1.00 0.88
CA SER A 113 -2.22 -1.79 0.11
C SER A 113 -3.55 -1.02 0.02
N PHE A 114 -4.05 -0.84 -1.20
CA PHE A 114 -5.27 -0.08 -1.47
C PHE A 114 -6.28 -0.92 -2.26
N HIS A 115 -7.58 -0.79 -1.90
CA HIS A 115 -8.66 -1.42 -2.65
C HIS A 115 -9.85 -0.46 -2.73
N ALA A 116 -10.01 0.20 -3.86
CA ALA A 116 -11.09 1.16 -4.10
C ALA A 116 -12.47 0.51 -4.15
N ALA A 117 -13.50 1.33 -4.11
CA ALA A 117 -14.89 0.88 -4.32
C ALA A 117 -15.04 0.14 -5.65
N PRO A 118 -15.91 -0.89 -5.70
CA PRO A 118 -16.05 -1.74 -6.90
C PRO A 118 -16.49 -0.96 -8.14
N LEU A 119 -16.36 -1.59 -9.32
CA LEU A 119 -16.68 -0.98 -10.62
C LEU A 119 -18.13 -0.47 -10.74
N THR A 120 -19.04 -1.03 -9.95
CA THR A 120 -20.44 -0.56 -9.86
C THR A 120 -20.60 0.79 -9.16
N ALA A 121 -19.58 1.26 -8.44
CA ALA A 121 -19.59 2.59 -7.82
C ALA A 121 -19.24 3.68 -8.84
N LEU A 122 -19.54 4.94 -8.51
CA LEU A 122 -19.21 6.08 -9.34
C LEU A 122 -17.71 6.37 -9.35
N ASN A 123 -17.16 6.81 -10.47
CA ASN A 123 -15.77 7.24 -10.58
C ASN A 123 -15.42 8.40 -9.64
N SER A 124 -16.37 9.30 -9.38
CA SER A 124 -16.19 10.39 -8.42
C SER A 124 -15.93 9.90 -6.99
N LEU A 125 -16.60 8.82 -6.57
CA LEU A 125 -16.34 8.20 -5.28
C LEU A 125 -14.93 7.62 -5.22
N ARG A 126 -14.50 6.87 -6.26
CA ARG A 126 -13.15 6.30 -6.32
C ARG A 126 -12.07 7.39 -6.30
N ARG A 127 -12.24 8.47 -7.07
CA ARG A 127 -11.33 9.63 -7.00
C ARG A 127 -11.26 10.23 -5.59
N HIS A 128 -12.40 10.39 -4.94
CA HIS A 128 -12.44 10.85 -3.56
C HIS A 128 -11.72 9.90 -2.60
N GLN A 129 -11.92 8.58 -2.74
CA GLN A 129 -11.21 7.58 -1.92
C GLN A 129 -9.70 7.65 -2.14
N ILE A 130 -9.26 7.73 -3.40
CA ILE A 130 -7.83 7.86 -3.74
C ILE A 130 -7.24 9.13 -3.13
N LYS A 131 -7.89 10.28 -3.33
CA LYS A 131 -7.47 11.57 -2.77
C LYS A 131 -7.32 11.49 -1.24
N THR A 132 -8.33 10.99 -0.55
CA THR A 132 -8.29 10.85 0.91
C THR A 132 -7.18 9.90 1.34
N ALA A 133 -7.01 8.76 0.66
CA ALA A 133 -5.93 7.81 0.95
C ALA A 133 -4.55 8.45 0.84
N LEU A 134 -4.29 9.24 -0.21
CA LEU A 134 -3.01 9.94 -0.39
C LEU A 134 -2.75 10.97 0.72
N SER A 135 -3.78 11.72 1.13
CA SER A 135 -3.69 12.68 2.24
C SER A 135 -3.35 11.98 3.56
N GLU A 136 -4.07 10.92 3.89
CA GLU A 136 -3.89 10.15 5.12
C GLU A 136 -2.50 9.46 5.20
N LEU A 137 -1.98 9.00 4.05
CA LEU A 137 -0.62 8.43 3.99
C LEU A 137 0.45 9.48 4.26
N SER A 138 0.25 10.71 3.81
CA SER A 138 1.16 11.82 4.10
C SER A 138 1.21 12.17 5.60
N GLU A 139 0.11 11.92 6.33
CA GLU A 139 0.05 12.09 7.79
C GLU A 139 0.73 10.96 8.56
N LEU A 140 0.88 9.76 7.95
CA LEU A 140 1.59 8.62 8.56
C LEU A 140 3.11 8.88 8.66
N GLY A 141 3.64 9.80 7.88
CA GLY A 141 5.03 10.22 7.96
C GLY A 141 5.31 11.38 6.99
N ALA A 142 5.31 12.60 7.52
CA ALA A 142 5.59 13.79 6.73
C ALA A 142 7.00 13.71 6.11
N GLY A 143 7.11 14.03 4.82
CA GLY A 143 8.38 14.02 4.08
C GLY A 143 8.91 12.63 3.71
N LEU A 144 8.30 11.53 4.20
CA LEU A 144 8.75 10.20 3.83
C LEU A 144 8.34 9.82 2.40
N PRO A 145 9.15 9.01 1.69
CA PRO A 145 8.74 8.45 0.41
C PRO A 145 7.56 7.49 0.62
N ILE A 146 6.51 7.63 -0.21
CA ILE A 146 5.27 6.86 -0.12
C ILE A 146 5.03 6.12 -1.43
N LEU A 147 4.69 4.84 -1.33
CA LEU A 147 4.27 3.98 -2.43
C LEU A 147 2.95 3.30 -2.08
N MET A 148 1.86 3.66 -2.74
CA MET A 148 0.58 3.01 -2.62
C MET A 148 0.32 2.15 -3.86
N VAL A 149 0.02 0.87 -3.66
CA VAL A 149 -0.26 -0.12 -4.70
C VAL A 149 -1.57 -0.83 -4.42
N GLY A 150 -2.23 -1.34 -5.44
CA GLY A 150 -3.46 -2.11 -5.23
C GLY A 150 -4.43 -2.07 -6.38
N ASP A 151 -5.65 -2.52 -6.11
CA ASP A 151 -6.78 -2.47 -7.02
C ASP A 151 -7.54 -1.14 -6.85
N TYR A 152 -7.28 -0.22 -7.76
CA TYR A 152 -7.94 1.08 -7.77
C TYR A 152 -9.34 1.05 -8.40
N ASN A 153 -9.73 -0.07 -9.02
CA ASN A 153 -11.02 -0.23 -9.69
C ASN A 153 -11.37 0.95 -10.61
N TYR A 154 -10.36 1.59 -11.21
CA TYR A 154 -10.52 2.77 -12.05
C TYR A 154 -10.33 2.43 -13.53
N PRO A 155 -11.41 2.06 -14.24
CA PRO A 155 -11.29 1.36 -15.52
C PRO A 155 -10.88 2.24 -16.68
N VAL A 156 -11.13 3.55 -16.60
CA VAL A 156 -11.05 4.39 -17.79
C VAL A 156 -10.77 5.84 -17.43
N PHE A 157 -10.24 6.59 -18.39
CA PHE A 157 -9.98 8.04 -18.31
C PHE A 157 -8.84 8.40 -17.36
N LYS A 158 -7.69 7.89 -17.70
CA LYS A 158 -6.38 8.13 -17.14
C LYS A 158 -6.09 9.60 -16.84
N GLU A 159 -6.59 10.51 -17.72
CA GLU A 159 -6.28 11.93 -17.65
C GLU A 159 -6.80 12.59 -16.38
N ASN A 160 -8.07 12.38 -16.05
CA ASN A 160 -8.66 13.00 -14.86
C ASN A 160 -8.07 12.44 -13.55
N LEU A 161 -7.75 11.13 -13.50
CA LEU A 161 -7.13 10.54 -12.33
C LEU A 161 -5.68 10.99 -12.19
N GLY A 162 -4.92 10.96 -13.27
CA GLY A 162 -3.52 11.41 -13.27
C GLY A 162 -3.38 12.88 -12.86
N GLN A 163 -4.29 13.75 -13.26
CA GLN A 163 -4.33 15.12 -12.81
C GLN A 163 -4.60 15.20 -11.29
N THR A 164 -5.65 14.53 -10.81
CA THR A 164 -5.99 14.49 -9.38
C THR A 164 -4.82 13.99 -8.53
N VAL A 165 -4.11 12.96 -8.99
CA VAL A 165 -2.95 12.41 -8.28
C VAL A 165 -1.81 13.41 -8.24
N ARG A 166 -1.48 14.08 -9.36
CA ARG A 166 -0.44 15.12 -9.43
C ARG A 166 -0.76 16.36 -8.59
N GLU A 167 -2.02 16.79 -8.53
CA GLU A 167 -2.46 17.91 -7.68
C GLU A 167 -2.19 17.67 -6.18
N HIS A 168 -2.01 16.41 -5.77
CA HIS A 168 -1.63 16.01 -4.42
C HIS A 168 -0.12 15.69 -4.28
N GLY A 169 0.69 16.04 -5.28
CA GLY A 169 2.13 15.82 -5.26
C GLY A 169 2.57 14.38 -5.56
N TYR A 170 1.64 13.51 -5.97
CA TYR A 170 1.96 12.11 -6.30
C TYR A 170 2.08 11.90 -7.80
N GLU A 171 2.85 10.89 -8.17
CA GLU A 171 2.91 10.35 -9.52
C GLU A 171 2.04 9.09 -9.64
N LEU A 172 1.48 8.87 -10.83
CA LEU A 172 0.72 7.67 -11.17
C LEU A 172 1.47 6.87 -12.22
N THR A 173 1.78 5.62 -11.92
CA THR A 173 2.44 4.70 -12.85
C THR A 173 1.57 3.48 -13.09
N LEU A 174 1.15 3.30 -14.34
CA LEU A 174 0.32 2.17 -14.75
C LEU A 174 1.18 0.92 -14.95
N SER A 175 0.54 -0.25 -14.77
CA SER A 175 1.09 -1.54 -15.18
C SER A 175 1.37 -1.59 -16.69
N ASP A 176 2.37 -2.36 -17.10
CA ASP A 176 2.77 -2.55 -18.51
C ASP A 176 1.67 -3.21 -19.36
N SER A 177 0.77 -3.94 -18.74
CA SER A 177 -0.37 -4.58 -19.39
C SER A 177 -1.65 -4.41 -18.57
N ARG A 178 -2.78 -4.74 -19.19
CA ARG A 178 -4.09 -4.75 -18.50
C ARG A 178 -4.12 -5.83 -17.43
N THR A 179 -4.60 -5.51 -16.24
CA THR A 179 -4.53 -6.39 -15.07
C THR A 179 -5.79 -7.20 -14.82
N TYR A 180 -6.94 -6.84 -15.42
CA TYR A 180 -8.21 -7.53 -15.21
C TYR A 180 -8.61 -8.35 -16.43
N THR A 181 -8.94 -9.65 -16.20
CA THR A 181 -9.09 -10.62 -17.28
C THR A 181 -10.51 -11.19 -17.43
N ARG A 182 -11.38 -11.02 -16.41
CA ARG A 182 -12.67 -11.72 -16.32
C ARG A 182 -13.67 -11.36 -17.41
N TYR A 183 -13.80 -10.08 -17.75
CA TYR A 183 -14.78 -9.61 -18.72
C TYR A 183 -14.12 -8.98 -19.95
N ARG A 184 -14.48 -9.45 -21.15
CA ARG A 184 -13.93 -8.93 -22.42
C ARG A 184 -14.10 -7.42 -22.61
N PHE A 185 -15.18 -6.85 -22.07
CA PHE A 185 -15.55 -5.44 -22.23
C PHE A 185 -14.96 -4.51 -21.16
N PHE A 186 -14.49 -5.04 -20.04
CA PHE A 186 -13.96 -4.27 -18.91
C PHE A 186 -12.44 -4.45 -18.72
N LYS A 187 -11.71 -4.65 -19.81
CA LYS A 187 -10.25 -4.78 -19.75
C LYS A 187 -9.61 -3.43 -19.48
N GLY A 188 -8.92 -3.30 -18.35
CA GLY A 188 -8.27 -2.07 -17.93
C GLY A 188 -7.05 -2.29 -17.06
N HIS A 189 -6.32 -1.22 -16.81
CA HIS A 189 -5.27 -1.17 -15.80
C HIS A 189 -5.91 -0.81 -14.47
N TYR A 190 -6.44 -1.80 -13.76
CA TYR A 190 -7.10 -1.59 -12.47
C TYR A 190 -6.11 -1.60 -11.32
N ASP A 191 -5.03 -2.37 -11.47
CA ASP A 191 -3.96 -2.49 -10.52
C ASP A 191 -2.77 -1.66 -11.02
N PHE A 192 -2.34 -0.69 -10.22
CA PHE A 192 -1.25 0.22 -10.54
C PHE A 192 -0.61 0.81 -9.27
N ALA A 193 0.33 1.74 -9.43
CA ALA A 193 1.01 2.40 -8.35
C ALA A 193 0.79 3.91 -8.37
N THR A 194 0.71 4.53 -7.19
CA THR A 194 0.90 5.96 -6.98
C THR A 194 2.02 6.18 -5.99
N SER A 195 2.86 7.19 -6.22
CA SER A 195 4.05 7.40 -5.41
C SER A 195 4.41 8.88 -5.26
N VAL A 196 5.07 9.20 -4.15
CA VAL A 196 5.82 10.44 -3.95
C VAL A 196 7.17 10.09 -3.33
N GLY A 197 8.22 10.79 -3.72
CA GLY A 197 9.57 10.51 -3.23
C GLY A 197 10.18 9.19 -3.73
N PHE A 198 9.56 8.56 -4.74
CA PHE A 198 10.09 7.38 -5.42
C PHE A 198 10.26 7.63 -6.92
N THR A 199 11.32 7.04 -7.49
CA THR A 199 11.42 6.80 -8.93
C THR A 199 10.93 5.37 -9.19
N ILE A 200 9.84 5.23 -9.94
CA ILE A 200 9.31 3.93 -10.36
C ILE A 200 10.01 3.50 -11.64
N ASP A 201 10.83 2.45 -11.56
CA ASP A 201 11.51 1.90 -12.72
C ASP A 201 10.55 1.13 -13.61
N LYS A 202 9.66 0.34 -12.98
CA LYS A 202 8.72 -0.52 -13.69
C LYS A 202 7.53 -0.93 -12.82
N VAL A 203 6.35 -1.02 -13.45
CA VAL A 203 5.17 -1.74 -12.94
C VAL A 203 4.85 -2.86 -13.94
N LYS A 204 5.32 -4.06 -13.63
CA LYS A 204 5.22 -5.23 -14.50
C LYS A 204 4.07 -6.13 -14.08
N THR A 205 3.21 -6.54 -15.01
CA THR A 205 2.26 -7.61 -14.78
C THR A 205 2.97 -8.96 -14.71
N LEU A 206 2.55 -9.79 -13.77
CA LEU A 206 3.04 -11.17 -13.63
C LEU A 206 2.05 -12.15 -14.24
N PRO A 207 2.47 -13.42 -14.49
CA PRO A 207 1.58 -14.43 -15.07
C PRO A 207 0.29 -14.57 -14.25
N GLN A 208 -0.82 -14.81 -14.96
CA GLN A 208 -2.13 -15.02 -14.34
C GLN A 208 -2.13 -16.33 -13.55
N GLY A 209 -2.65 -16.26 -12.33
CA GLY A 209 -2.95 -17.39 -11.47
C GLY A 209 -4.47 -17.65 -11.38
N LEU A 210 -4.94 -17.98 -10.17
CA LEU A 210 -6.35 -18.31 -9.88
C LEU A 210 -7.24 -17.07 -9.72
N SER A 211 -6.64 -15.87 -9.65
CA SER A 211 -7.39 -14.61 -9.63
C SER A 211 -7.82 -14.19 -11.04
N ASP A 212 -8.87 -13.36 -11.11
CA ASP A 212 -9.23 -12.61 -12.31
C ASP A 212 -8.45 -11.29 -12.46
N HIS A 213 -7.58 -10.98 -11.49
CA HIS A 213 -6.55 -9.95 -11.59
C HIS A 213 -5.19 -10.58 -11.83
N LEU A 214 -4.34 -9.91 -12.60
CA LEU A 214 -2.92 -10.24 -12.68
C LEU A 214 -2.18 -9.59 -11.51
N PRO A 215 -1.26 -10.30 -10.84
CA PRO A 215 -0.39 -9.64 -9.88
C PRO A 215 0.48 -8.61 -10.60
N ILE A 216 0.83 -7.53 -9.93
CA ILE A 216 1.81 -6.55 -10.41
C ILE A 216 3.06 -6.56 -9.53
N LEU A 217 4.22 -6.46 -10.15
CA LEU A 217 5.51 -6.23 -9.51
C LEU A 217 5.94 -4.79 -9.78
N VAL A 218 6.02 -4.01 -8.73
CA VAL A 218 6.54 -2.64 -8.76
C VAL A 218 7.99 -2.66 -8.32
N THR A 219 8.87 -2.11 -9.16
CA THR A 219 10.28 -1.90 -8.83
C THR A 219 10.51 -0.40 -8.71
N ALA A 220 10.97 0.05 -7.54
CA ALA A 220 11.08 1.46 -7.20
C ALA A 220 12.34 1.76 -6.38
N ASN A 221 12.83 3.01 -6.49
CA ASN A 221 13.93 3.53 -5.70
C ASN A 221 13.49 4.82 -5.01
N PRO A 222 13.69 4.98 -3.67
CA PRO A 222 13.51 6.27 -3.04
C PRO A 222 14.44 7.30 -3.68
N THR A 223 13.95 8.50 -3.95
CA THR A 223 14.75 9.59 -4.52
C THR A 223 15.81 10.08 -3.52
N ALA A 224 16.88 10.71 -4.01
CA ALA A 224 17.95 11.23 -3.14
C ALA A 224 17.43 12.28 -2.14
N ALA A 225 16.52 13.16 -2.58
CA ALA A 225 15.88 14.16 -1.72
C ALA A 225 15.08 13.49 -0.57
N ALA A 226 14.24 12.51 -0.90
CA ALA A 226 13.44 11.80 0.09
C ALA A 226 14.30 10.98 1.09
N ARG A 227 15.46 10.49 0.67
CA ARG A 227 16.41 9.81 1.57
C ARG A 227 17.02 10.76 2.59
N SER A 228 17.38 11.98 2.20
CA SER A 228 17.98 12.97 3.11
C SER A 228 16.99 13.46 4.17
N GLU A 229 15.72 13.61 3.83
CA GLU A 229 14.66 13.98 4.77
C GLU A 229 14.33 12.83 5.76
N ALA A 230 14.39 11.58 5.28
CA ALA A 230 14.07 10.38 6.07
C ALA A 230 15.15 9.98 7.09
N THR A 231 16.38 10.52 6.99
CA THR A 231 17.49 10.28 7.93
C THR A 231 17.57 11.30 9.08
N GLY A 232 16.67 12.29 9.14
CA GLY A 232 16.60 13.24 10.23
C GLY A 232 16.29 12.53 11.54
N THR A 233 17.27 12.52 12.45
CA THR A 233 17.18 11.99 13.80
C THR A 233 15.97 12.56 14.53
N PRO A 234 15.18 11.77 15.26
CA PRO A 234 14.19 12.32 16.18
C PRO A 234 14.96 13.23 17.15
N ALA A 235 14.52 14.49 17.30
CA ALA A 235 15.11 15.42 18.27
C ALA A 235 15.17 14.72 19.63
N GLU A 236 16.38 14.63 20.21
CA GLU A 236 16.59 14.25 21.58
C GLU A 236 15.70 15.17 22.43
N VAL A 237 14.80 14.56 23.17
CA VAL A 237 14.07 15.26 24.23
C VAL A 237 15.14 15.66 25.23
N SER A 238 15.50 16.94 25.24
CA SER A 238 16.38 17.51 26.26
C SER A 238 15.68 17.34 27.62
N GLU A 239 16.20 16.42 28.43
CA GLU A 239 15.90 16.41 29.85
C GLU A 239 16.26 17.78 30.40
N GLY A 240 15.26 18.52 30.85
CA GLY A 240 15.45 19.76 31.56
C GLY A 240 16.20 19.52 32.87
N PRO A 241 16.99 20.49 33.38
CA PRO A 241 17.74 20.33 34.58
C PRO A 241 16.83 20.07 35.79
N GLU A 242 17.15 19.03 36.55
CA GLU A 242 16.58 18.80 37.86
C GLU A 242 16.88 20.02 38.74
N ASP A 243 15.85 20.74 39.17
CA ASP A 243 15.92 21.77 40.18
C ASP A 243 16.17 21.11 41.54
N ASP A 244 17.43 21.07 41.92
CA ASP A 244 17.89 20.75 43.25
C ASP A 244 17.60 21.95 44.20
N ALA A 245 16.45 21.92 44.84
CA ALA A 245 16.10 22.87 45.89
C ALA A 245 16.20 22.20 47.26
N LEU A 246 17.43 22.12 47.74
CA LEU A 246 17.73 22.06 49.16
C LEU A 246 17.51 23.45 49.77
N GLY A 247 16.68 23.55 50.76
CA GLY A 247 16.47 24.75 51.56
C GLY A 247 15.82 24.47 52.89
N VAL A 248 16.58 24.15 53.83
CA VAL A 248 16.76 24.44 55.24
C VAL A 248 15.95 25.66 55.75
N ALA A 249 15.11 25.44 56.70
CA ALA A 249 14.95 26.06 58.05
C ALA A 249 13.56 25.78 58.61
#